data_9fc014a28d7981ff619766eb0d63c97f
#
_entry.id   9fc014a28d7981ff619766eb0d63c97f
#
_cell.length_a   1.000
_cell.length_b   1.000
_cell.length_c   1.000
_cell.angle_alpha   90.00
_cell.angle_beta   90.00
_cell.angle_gamma   90.00
#
_symmetry.space_group_name_H-M   'P 1'
#
loop_
_entity.id
_entity.type
_entity.pdbx_description
1 polymer ?
#
loop_
_entity_poly.entity_id
_entity_poly.type
_entity_poly.pdbx_seq_one_letter_code
_entity_poly.pdbx_strand_id
1 'polypeptide(L)'
;MGSLDEIGVGARRMLDSGYRDGWGFGRHVIGSNFFHYIRDPWNTMAEYFCDIDHIPEDAEWDVRNWPEEDSLYLWGPRTPADFAHNFEAPAHAAP
;
A
#
# COMPACT_ATOMS: atom_id res chain seq x y z
N MET A 1 -11.81 0.76 -4.24
CA MET A 1 -12.09 0.41 -5.64
C MET A 1 -12.72 -0.97 -5.72
N GLY A 2 -13.58 -1.20 -6.69
CA GLY A 2 -14.36 -2.44 -6.76
C GLY A 2 -13.70 -3.58 -7.49
N SER A 3 -12.63 -3.34 -8.25
CA SER A 3 -12.02 -4.40 -9.06
C SER A 3 -10.53 -4.15 -9.28
N LEU A 4 -9.86 -5.23 -9.66
CA LEU A 4 -8.46 -5.22 -10.03
C LEU A 4 -8.20 -4.30 -11.25
N ASP A 5 -9.10 -4.33 -12.22
CA ASP A 5 -9.00 -3.48 -13.40
C ASP A 5 -9.06 -2.00 -13.05
N GLU A 6 -9.88 -1.63 -12.07
CA GLU A 6 -9.96 -0.24 -11.62
C GLU A 6 -8.63 0.24 -11.01
N ILE A 7 -7.91 -0.62 -10.31
CA ILE A 7 -6.58 -0.29 -9.80
C ILE A 7 -5.61 -0.06 -10.96
N GLY A 8 -5.61 -0.94 -11.94
CA GLY A 8 -4.75 -0.81 -13.10
C GLY A 8 -5.02 0.45 -13.92
N VAL A 9 -6.30 0.72 -14.18
CA VAL A 9 -6.71 1.94 -14.88
C VAL A 9 -6.38 3.18 -14.07
N GLY A 10 -6.62 3.13 -12.76
CA GLY A 10 -6.28 4.21 -11.84
C GLY A 10 -4.80 4.51 -11.81
N ALA A 11 -3.96 3.47 -11.73
CA ALA A 11 -2.51 3.61 -11.76
C ALA A 11 -2.04 4.33 -13.02
N ARG A 12 -2.53 3.89 -14.19
CA ARG A 12 -2.21 4.52 -15.47
C ARG A 12 -2.62 5.99 -15.48
N ARG A 13 -3.85 6.27 -15.04
CA ARG A 13 -4.37 7.64 -15.02
C ARG A 13 -3.53 8.56 -14.14
N MET A 14 -3.13 8.09 -12.97
CA MET A 14 -2.34 8.89 -12.03
C MET A 14 -0.94 9.15 -12.58
N LEU A 15 -0.28 8.13 -13.11
CA LEU A 15 1.05 8.28 -13.70
C LEU A 15 1.02 9.17 -14.93
N ASP A 16 0.02 9.01 -15.81
CA ASP A 16 -0.15 9.86 -17.01
C ASP A 16 -0.46 11.32 -16.63
N SER A 17 -1.04 11.55 -15.46
CA SER A 17 -1.32 12.89 -14.94
C SER A 17 -0.11 13.54 -14.27
N GLY A 18 1.03 12.87 -14.24
CA GLY A 18 2.27 13.42 -13.70
C GLY A 18 2.57 13.12 -12.25
N TYR A 19 1.73 12.32 -11.58
CA TYR A 19 2.03 11.88 -10.21
C TYR A 19 3.14 10.84 -10.24
N ARG A 20 3.99 10.88 -9.22
CA ARG A 20 5.12 9.96 -9.14
C ARG A 20 4.68 8.60 -8.61
N ASP A 21 5.21 7.53 -9.21
CA ASP A 21 4.99 6.18 -8.76
C ASP A 21 5.53 6.00 -7.33
N GLY A 22 4.75 5.37 -6.48
CA GLY A 22 5.14 5.07 -5.12
C GLY A 22 5.56 3.61 -4.93
N TRP A 23 4.59 2.73 -4.95
CA TRP A 23 4.82 1.30 -4.78
C TRP A 23 3.64 0.51 -5.33
N GLY A 24 3.92 -0.54 -6.01
CA GLY A 24 2.91 -1.43 -6.58
C GLY A 24 3.11 -1.53 -8.09
N PHE A 25 2.30 -2.23 -8.72
CA PHE A 25 1.09 -2.95 -8.33
C PHE A 25 1.42 -4.26 -7.59
N GLY A 26 0.71 -4.58 -6.51
CA GLY A 26 0.98 -5.79 -5.74
C GLY A 26 -0.20 -6.24 -4.88
N ARG A 27 0.03 -7.27 -4.08
CA ARG A 27 -0.95 -7.76 -3.13
C ARG A 27 -0.32 -7.85 -1.74
N HIS A 28 -1.01 -7.30 -0.74
CA HIS A 28 -0.58 -7.39 0.66
C HIS A 28 -0.82 -8.77 1.23
N VAL A 29 -0.01 -9.17 2.21
CA VAL A 29 -0.27 -10.34 3.05
C VAL A 29 -1.36 -9.98 4.05
N ILE A 30 -1.11 -8.95 4.87
CA ILE A 30 -2.09 -8.46 5.85
C ILE A 30 -3.16 -7.65 5.11
N GLY A 31 -4.43 -8.04 5.29
CA GLY A 31 -5.55 -7.44 4.60
C GLY A 31 -5.87 -8.09 3.26
N SER A 32 -4.93 -8.83 2.66
CA SER A 32 -5.09 -9.57 1.40
C SER A 32 -5.44 -8.71 0.18
N ASN A 33 -5.41 -7.39 0.30
CA ASN A 33 -5.84 -6.50 -0.76
C ASN A 33 -4.77 -6.30 -1.84
N PHE A 34 -5.24 -6.10 -3.07
CA PHE A 34 -4.41 -5.58 -4.15
C PHE A 34 -4.20 -4.10 -3.93
N PHE A 35 -3.00 -3.59 -4.23
CA PHE A 35 -2.66 -2.21 -3.92
C PHE A 35 -1.82 -1.55 -4.99
N HIS A 36 -1.93 -0.23 -5.04
CA HIS A 36 -0.96 0.64 -5.69
C HIS A 36 -0.85 1.94 -4.89
N TYR A 37 0.37 2.38 -4.64
CA TYR A 37 0.65 3.64 -3.97
C TYR A 37 1.22 4.64 -4.96
N ILE A 38 0.80 5.90 -4.84
CA ILE A 38 1.40 7.02 -5.55
C ILE A 38 2.01 7.99 -4.54
N ARG A 39 2.93 8.80 -5.00
CA ARG A 39 3.52 9.86 -4.17
C ARG A 39 2.81 11.17 -4.43
N ASP A 40 2.46 11.89 -3.36
CA ASP A 40 1.96 13.24 -3.47
C ASP A 40 3.14 14.22 -3.59
N PRO A 41 2.88 15.55 -3.78
CA PRO A 41 3.97 16.52 -3.91
C PRO A 41 4.91 16.60 -2.71
N TRP A 42 4.49 16.14 -1.54
CA TRP A 42 5.29 16.14 -0.32
C TRP A 42 5.93 14.79 -0.02
N ASN A 43 5.94 13.86 -0.98
CA ASN A 43 6.46 12.51 -0.85
C ASN A 43 5.67 11.61 0.11
N THR A 44 4.46 11.98 0.46
CA THR A 44 3.57 11.10 1.21
C THR A 44 2.95 10.08 0.25
N MET A 45 2.76 8.86 0.74
CA MET A 45 2.16 7.79 -0.06
C MET A 45 0.65 7.80 0.08
N ALA A 46 -0.05 7.76 -1.04
CA ALA A 46 -1.50 7.55 -1.08
C ALA A 46 -1.79 6.20 -1.71
N GLU A 47 -2.57 5.39 -1.02
CA GLU A 47 -2.94 4.04 -1.47
C GLU A 47 -4.34 4.02 -2.05
N TYR A 48 -4.50 3.29 -3.15
CA TYR A 48 -5.81 2.82 -3.59
C TYR A 48 -5.75 1.31 -3.76
N PHE A 49 -6.85 0.66 -3.40
CA PHE A 49 -6.87 -0.79 -3.22
C PHE A 49 -8.23 -1.40 -3.56
N CYS A 50 -8.25 -2.72 -3.71
CA CYS A 50 -9.48 -3.50 -3.80
C CYS A 50 -9.28 -4.88 -3.15
N ASP A 51 -10.40 -5.56 -2.91
CA ASP A 51 -10.44 -6.93 -2.41
C ASP A 51 -9.79 -7.08 -1.03
N ILE A 52 -10.00 -6.08 -0.15
CA ILE A 52 -9.52 -6.16 1.23
C ILE A 52 -10.37 -7.14 2.04
N ASP A 53 -9.73 -7.84 2.97
CA ASP A 53 -10.44 -8.75 3.87
C ASP A 53 -11.54 -8.02 4.64
N HIS A 54 -12.72 -8.61 4.68
CA HIS A 54 -13.81 -8.17 5.52
C HIS A 54 -13.99 -9.16 6.67
N ILE A 55 -13.90 -8.67 7.89
CA ILE A 55 -14.06 -9.50 9.08
C ILE A 55 -15.45 -9.24 9.65
N PRO A 56 -16.42 -10.18 9.49
CA PRO A 56 -17.73 -10.03 10.12
C PRO A 56 -17.61 -9.92 11.64
N GLU A 57 -18.54 -9.19 12.27
CA GLU A 57 -18.51 -8.91 13.70
C GLU A 57 -18.47 -10.19 14.55
N ASP A 58 -19.13 -11.25 14.09
CA ASP A 58 -19.25 -12.54 14.78
C ASP A 58 -18.22 -13.58 14.33
N ALA A 59 -17.28 -13.21 13.45
CA ALA A 59 -16.27 -14.13 12.96
C ALA A 59 -15.10 -14.24 13.93
N GLU A 60 -14.55 -15.46 14.05
CA GLU A 60 -13.27 -15.65 14.70
C GLU A 60 -12.16 -15.23 13.73
N TRP A 61 -11.23 -14.45 14.22
CA TRP A 61 -10.11 -13.98 13.41
C TRP A 61 -8.79 -14.24 14.12
N ASP A 62 -7.84 -14.88 13.41
CA ASP A 62 -6.51 -15.17 13.96
C ASP A 62 -5.65 -13.90 13.92
N VAL A 63 -5.63 -13.17 15.02
CA VAL A 63 -4.81 -11.97 15.16
C VAL A 63 -3.44 -12.37 15.66
N ARG A 64 -2.42 -12.10 14.85
CA ARG A 64 -1.03 -12.43 15.19
C ARG A 64 -0.05 -11.45 14.57
N ASN A 65 1.16 -11.46 15.10
CA ASN A 65 2.26 -10.72 14.51
C ASN A 65 2.88 -11.54 13.39
N TRP A 66 3.09 -10.90 12.24
CA TRP A 66 3.72 -11.52 11.08
C TRP A 66 5.21 -11.20 11.06
N PRO A 67 6.08 -12.12 10.64
CA PRO A 67 7.49 -11.79 10.39
C PRO A 67 7.58 -10.65 9.38
N GLU A 68 8.59 -9.78 9.52
CA GLU A 68 8.76 -8.62 8.65
C GLU A 68 8.82 -9.02 7.17
N GLU A 69 9.54 -10.10 6.86
CA GLU A 69 9.69 -10.61 5.50
C GLU A 69 8.38 -11.09 4.88
N ASP A 70 7.38 -11.45 5.71
CA ASP A 70 6.10 -12.01 5.25
C ASP A 70 4.93 -11.04 5.42
N SER A 71 5.16 -9.86 6.02
CA SER A 71 4.04 -9.02 6.44
C SER A 71 3.59 -8.00 5.42
N LEU A 72 4.48 -7.53 4.53
CA LEU A 72 4.18 -6.37 3.69
C LEU A 72 3.49 -6.72 2.38
N TYR A 73 3.97 -7.72 1.68
CA TYR A 73 3.33 -8.08 0.40
C TYR A 73 3.53 -9.55 0.07
N LEU A 74 2.54 -10.10 -0.64
CA LEU A 74 2.56 -11.49 -1.13
C LEU A 74 3.31 -11.58 -2.46
N TRP A 75 3.07 -10.62 -3.33
CA TRP A 75 3.77 -10.46 -4.59
C TRP A 75 3.70 -8.99 -5.02
N GLY A 76 4.61 -8.61 -5.89
CA GLY A 76 4.71 -7.24 -6.41
C GLY A 76 6.13 -6.72 -6.34
N PRO A 77 6.34 -5.45 -6.69
CA PRO A 77 7.65 -4.84 -6.59
C PRO A 77 8.13 -4.77 -5.14
N ARG A 78 9.44 -4.75 -4.97
CA ARG A 78 10.05 -4.61 -3.65
C ARG A 78 9.61 -3.29 -3.01
N THR A 79 9.37 -3.32 -1.70
CA THR A 79 9.01 -2.12 -0.95
C THR A 79 10.09 -1.05 -1.10
N PRO A 80 9.72 0.20 -1.46
CA PRO A 80 10.69 1.28 -1.51
C PRO A 80 11.38 1.49 -0.17
N ALA A 81 12.66 1.86 -0.20
CA ALA A 81 13.46 2.03 1.01
C ALA A 81 12.90 3.12 1.92
N ASP A 82 12.23 4.13 1.37
CA ASP A 82 11.66 5.26 2.09
C ASP A 82 10.16 5.11 2.38
N PHE A 83 9.59 3.92 2.19
CA PHE A 83 8.13 3.72 2.30
C PHE A 83 7.59 4.16 3.67
N ALA A 84 8.29 3.81 4.74
CA ALA A 84 7.86 4.15 6.11
C ALA A 84 8.42 5.47 6.61
N HIS A 85 9.14 6.23 5.78
CA HIS A 85 9.70 7.50 6.17
C HIS A 85 8.65 8.60 6.18
N ASN A 86 8.59 9.36 7.26
CA ASN A 86 7.71 10.52 7.34
C ASN A 86 8.48 11.78 6.96
N PHE A 87 8.28 12.25 5.72
CA PHE A 87 8.96 13.44 5.20
C PHE A 87 8.47 14.74 5.84
N GLU A 88 7.34 14.73 6.55
CA GLU A 88 6.84 15.90 7.28
C GLU A 88 7.47 16.04 8.66
N ALA A 89 8.07 14.97 9.19
CA ALA A 89 8.73 15.03 10.49
C ALA A 89 10.09 15.71 10.38
N PRO A 90 10.52 16.48 11.42
CA PRO A 90 11.88 17.00 11.46
C PRO A 90 12.90 15.86 11.39
N ALA A 91 14.02 16.09 10.69
CA ALA A 91 15.03 15.05 10.47
C ALA A 91 15.61 14.46 11.77
N HIS A 92 15.63 15.26 12.86
CA HIS A 92 16.13 14.85 14.17
C HIS A 92 15.04 14.31 15.09
N ALA A 93 13.80 14.19 14.63
CA ALA A 93 12.67 13.70 15.42
C ALA A 93 12.66 12.18 15.53
N ALA A 94 13.46 11.49 14.77
CA ALA A 94 13.56 10.05 14.85
C ALA A 94 14.13 9.61 16.19
N PRO A 95 13.62 8.53 16.77
CA PRO A 95 14.14 7.99 18.00
C PRO A 95 15.57 7.49 17.89
#